data_66be9fcc660c79c76ecc9e6f91e038da
#
_entry.id   66be9fcc660c79c76ecc9e6f91e038da
#
_cell.length_a   1.000
_cell.length_b   1.000
_cell.length_c   1.000
_cell.angle_alpha   90.00
_cell.angle_beta   90.00
_cell.angle_gamma   90.00
#
_symmetry.space_group_name_H-M   'P 1'
#
loop_
_entity.id
_entity.type
_entity.pdbx_description
1 polymer ?
#
loop_
_entity_poly.entity_id
_entity_poly.type
_entity_poly.pdbx_seq_one_letter_code
_entity_poly.pdbx_strand_id
1 'polypeptide(L)'
;MTQLRFVGVGGQGVILAGEILSAAKIADGGYGIKASTYTSQVRGGPTKVDILLSDDEVLYPYANEGEIDFMLATAQKSYDAFKDGVKEGGIIVVEPNLVKPIEEDKKRWKIYNIPIISIAKDEVGNVITQSVVALGVAMEFTHVMDMEKVRQRMLDSVPDKVKAANEKAYELGIKYAKEARG
;
A
#
# COMPACT_ATOMS: atom_id res chain seq x y z
N MET A 1 2.52 9.61 -14.36
CA MET A 1 2.37 8.22 -13.84
C MET A 1 2.89 8.16 -12.40
N THR A 2 2.13 7.57 -11.48
CA THR A 2 2.52 7.34 -10.09
C THR A 2 2.71 5.84 -9.87
N GLN A 3 3.80 5.46 -9.21
CA GLN A 3 4.15 4.06 -8.96
C GLN A 3 4.17 3.78 -7.46
N LEU A 4 3.34 2.83 -7.02
CA LEU A 4 3.24 2.42 -5.63
C LEU A 4 3.68 0.96 -5.50
N ARG A 5 4.29 0.63 -4.36
CA ARG A 5 4.72 -0.74 -4.03
C ARG A 5 4.20 -1.14 -2.66
N PHE A 6 3.52 -2.26 -2.60
CA PHE A 6 3.10 -2.88 -1.33
C PHE A 6 3.88 -4.17 -1.15
N VAL A 7 4.57 -4.31 -0.02
CA VAL A 7 5.41 -5.47 0.24
C VAL A 7 5.10 -6.12 1.58
N GLY A 8 5.16 -7.43 1.61
CA GLY A 8 4.87 -8.23 2.80
C GLY A 8 5.28 -9.68 2.60
N VAL A 9 4.81 -10.55 3.47
CA VAL A 9 4.90 -12.00 3.28
C VAL A 9 3.56 -12.54 2.82
N GLY A 10 3.54 -13.65 2.10
CA GLY A 10 2.33 -14.22 1.50
C GLY A 10 1.17 -14.29 2.48
N GLY A 11 -0.02 -13.84 2.05
CA GLY A 11 -1.25 -13.85 2.82
C GLY A 11 -1.52 -12.63 3.71
N GLN A 12 -0.66 -11.61 3.73
CA GLN A 12 -0.85 -10.39 4.54
C GLN A 12 -1.75 -9.31 3.92
N GLY A 13 -2.57 -9.65 2.94
CA GLY A 13 -3.63 -8.75 2.44
C GLY A 13 -3.19 -7.53 1.64
N VAL A 14 -1.90 -7.33 1.40
CA VAL A 14 -1.38 -6.16 0.65
C VAL A 14 -1.86 -6.10 -0.81
N ILE A 15 -2.27 -7.23 -1.36
CA ILE A 15 -2.75 -7.36 -2.74
C ILE A 15 -4.06 -6.58 -2.95
N LEU A 16 -4.98 -6.63 -2.01
CA LEU A 16 -6.30 -6.01 -2.13
C LEU A 16 -6.21 -4.49 -2.28
N ALA A 17 -5.30 -3.83 -1.56
CA ALA A 17 -5.09 -2.38 -1.68
C ALA A 17 -4.73 -2.00 -3.14
N GLY A 18 -3.83 -2.76 -3.75
CA GLY A 18 -3.44 -2.57 -5.14
C GLY A 18 -4.57 -2.83 -6.14
N GLU A 19 -5.39 -3.85 -5.90
CA GLU A 19 -6.55 -4.17 -6.74
C GLU A 19 -7.58 -3.03 -6.72
N ILE A 20 -7.88 -2.50 -5.54
CA ILE A 20 -8.82 -1.39 -5.38
C ILE A 20 -8.29 -0.15 -6.10
N LEU A 21 -7.02 0.22 -5.92
CA LEU A 21 -6.42 1.38 -6.59
C LEU A 21 -6.44 1.26 -8.11
N SER A 22 -6.01 0.12 -8.65
CA SER A 22 -6.02 -0.12 -10.10
C SER A 22 -7.43 -0.05 -10.67
N ALA A 23 -8.40 -0.69 -10.01
CA ALA A 23 -9.79 -0.68 -10.44
C ALA A 23 -10.43 0.71 -10.34
N ALA A 24 -10.11 1.48 -9.31
CA ALA A 24 -10.59 2.85 -9.15
C ALA A 24 -10.05 3.76 -10.26
N LYS A 25 -8.76 3.62 -10.60
CA LYS A 25 -8.14 4.41 -11.69
C LYS A 25 -8.76 4.10 -13.05
N ILE A 26 -9.00 2.84 -13.34
CA ILE A 26 -9.67 2.43 -14.58
C ILE A 26 -11.10 2.97 -14.64
N ALA A 27 -11.83 2.90 -13.54
CA ALA A 27 -13.19 3.44 -13.46
C ALA A 27 -13.25 4.96 -13.63
N ASP A 28 -12.15 5.66 -13.32
CA ASP A 28 -12.01 7.12 -13.50
C ASP A 28 -11.49 7.51 -14.90
N GLY A 29 -11.38 6.54 -15.81
CA GLY A 29 -10.97 6.74 -17.20
C GLY A 29 -9.47 6.76 -17.44
N GLY A 30 -8.66 6.42 -16.44
CA GLY A 30 -7.21 6.30 -16.56
C GLY A 30 -6.74 4.87 -16.71
N TYR A 31 -5.45 4.67 -16.53
CA TYR A 31 -4.77 3.38 -16.63
C TYR A 31 -4.29 2.93 -15.25
N GLY A 32 -4.73 1.76 -14.83
CA GLY A 32 -4.32 1.11 -13.56
C GLY A 32 -3.75 -0.27 -13.85
N ILE A 33 -2.47 -0.48 -13.54
CA ILE A 33 -1.80 -1.76 -13.74
C ILE A 33 -1.36 -2.32 -12.40
N LYS A 34 -1.63 -3.59 -12.17
CA LYS A 34 -1.15 -4.36 -11.03
C LYS A 34 -0.16 -5.41 -11.51
N ALA A 35 1.08 -5.29 -11.08
CA ALA A 35 2.13 -6.29 -11.29
C ALA A 35 2.47 -6.97 -9.97
N SER A 36 2.10 -8.23 -9.81
CA SER A 36 2.38 -9.02 -8.61
C SER A 36 3.53 -9.98 -8.85
N THR A 37 4.49 -10.00 -7.93
CA THR A 37 5.55 -11.00 -7.94
C THR A 37 5.32 -11.98 -6.81
N TYR A 38 5.11 -13.23 -7.17
CA TYR A 38 5.04 -14.33 -6.23
C TYR A 38 6.35 -15.12 -6.31
N THR A 39 7.07 -15.21 -5.21
CA THR A 39 8.15 -16.18 -5.10
C THR A 39 7.52 -17.54 -4.85
N SER A 40 7.32 -18.30 -5.91
CA SER A 40 6.57 -19.58 -5.92
C SER A 40 7.21 -20.72 -5.14
N GLN A 41 8.40 -20.55 -4.60
CA GLN A 41 9.18 -21.66 -4.07
C GLN A 41 9.19 -21.79 -2.54
N VAL A 42 8.70 -20.82 -1.78
CA VAL A 42 8.70 -20.91 -0.31
C VAL A 42 7.43 -20.26 0.26
N ARG A 43 6.63 -21.01 1.01
CA ARG A 43 5.56 -20.43 1.84
C ARG A 43 6.19 -19.39 2.80
N GLY A 44 5.65 -18.15 2.78
CA GLY A 44 6.17 -17.05 3.61
C GLY A 44 7.37 -16.31 3.02
N GLY A 45 7.66 -16.47 1.72
CA GLY A 45 8.65 -15.68 1.00
C GLY A 45 8.24 -14.22 0.80
N PRO A 46 9.21 -13.35 0.46
CA PRO A 46 8.94 -11.95 0.15
C PRO A 46 7.94 -11.81 -1.02
N THR A 47 6.92 -10.99 -0.81
CA THR A 47 5.91 -10.70 -1.83
C THR A 47 5.88 -9.20 -2.10
N LYS A 48 5.79 -8.81 -3.36
CA LYS A 48 5.54 -7.42 -3.76
C LYS A 48 4.37 -7.33 -4.73
N VAL A 49 3.64 -6.22 -4.62
CA VAL A 49 2.64 -5.80 -5.59
C VAL A 49 2.98 -4.38 -6.01
N ASP A 50 3.29 -4.21 -7.27
CA ASP A 50 3.53 -2.89 -7.87
C ASP A 50 2.25 -2.41 -8.56
N ILE A 51 1.92 -1.14 -8.34
CA ILE A 51 0.75 -0.48 -8.89
C ILE A 51 1.20 0.73 -9.68
N LEU A 52 0.84 0.77 -10.96
CA LEU A 52 1.10 1.89 -11.84
C LEU A 52 -0.23 2.58 -12.14
N LEU A 53 -0.32 3.87 -11.84
CA LEU A 53 -1.50 4.69 -12.05
C LEU A 53 -1.15 5.88 -12.95
N SER A 54 -1.87 6.04 -14.07
CA SER A 54 -1.59 7.09 -15.05
C SER A 54 -2.88 7.57 -15.72
N ASP A 55 -2.88 8.82 -16.17
CA ASP A 55 -3.91 9.35 -17.06
C ASP A 55 -3.59 9.02 -18.53
N ASP A 56 -2.32 8.84 -18.83
CA ASP A 56 -1.83 8.45 -20.14
C ASP A 56 -1.61 6.93 -20.24
N GLU A 57 -1.59 6.42 -21.46
CA GLU A 57 -1.35 5.00 -21.73
C GLU A 57 -0.02 4.51 -21.13
N VAL A 58 -0.11 3.40 -20.39
CA VAL A 58 1.05 2.75 -19.79
C VAL A 58 1.53 1.63 -20.73
N LEU A 59 2.69 1.85 -21.33
CA LEU A 59 3.23 0.93 -22.35
C LEU A 59 3.91 -0.31 -21.76
N TYR A 60 4.24 -0.27 -20.45
CA TYR A 60 4.98 -1.34 -19.78
C TYR A 60 4.20 -1.83 -18.55
N PRO A 61 3.95 -3.15 -18.42
CA PRO A 61 3.18 -3.70 -17.31
C PRO A 61 4.03 -3.97 -16.05
N TYR A 62 5.08 -3.20 -15.82
CA TYR A 62 5.97 -3.33 -14.66
C TYR A 62 6.49 -1.98 -14.20
N ALA A 63 6.78 -1.88 -12.90
CA ALA A 63 7.43 -0.73 -12.32
C ALA A 63 8.95 -0.81 -12.54
N ASN A 64 9.57 0.34 -12.80
CA ASN A 64 11.03 0.44 -12.87
C ASN A 64 11.63 0.53 -11.47
N GLU A 65 12.71 -0.21 -11.24
CA GLU A 65 13.46 -0.08 -9.98
C GLU A 65 14.10 1.31 -9.89
N GLY A 66 14.01 1.92 -8.71
CA GLY A 66 14.47 3.29 -8.48
C GLY A 66 13.47 4.38 -8.87
N GLU A 67 12.25 4.03 -9.32
CA GLU A 67 11.20 4.97 -9.72
C GLU A 67 9.92 4.87 -8.88
N ILE A 68 9.88 3.97 -7.89
CA ILE A 68 8.72 3.83 -7.01
C ILE A 68 8.58 5.08 -6.14
N ASP A 69 7.41 5.72 -6.20
CA ASP A 69 7.11 6.94 -5.44
C ASP A 69 6.80 6.67 -3.97
N PHE A 70 6.11 5.57 -3.71
CA PHE A 70 5.61 5.18 -2.39
C PHE A 70 5.73 3.67 -2.20
N MET A 71 6.26 3.25 -1.05
CA MET A 71 6.26 1.84 -0.63
C MET A 71 5.67 1.69 0.77
N LEU A 72 4.86 0.65 0.96
CA LEU A 72 4.37 0.23 2.27
C LEU A 72 4.84 -1.19 2.57
N ALA A 73 5.51 -1.37 3.70
CA ALA A 73 6.14 -2.62 4.08
C ALA A 73 5.61 -3.15 5.42
N THR A 74 5.17 -4.40 5.42
CA THR A 74 4.66 -5.11 6.61
C THR A 74 5.53 -6.28 7.06
N ALA A 75 6.66 -6.52 6.41
CA ALA A 75 7.59 -7.59 6.76
C ALA A 75 9.04 -7.18 6.47
N GLN A 76 9.96 -7.47 7.41
CA GLN A 76 11.38 -7.10 7.29
C GLN A 76 12.03 -7.68 6.03
N LYS A 77 11.84 -8.97 5.75
CA LYS A 77 12.43 -9.62 4.57
C LYS A 77 12.02 -8.95 3.26
N SER A 78 10.76 -8.54 3.17
CA SER A 78 10.23 -7.88 1.97
C SER A 78 10.69 -6.42 1.89
N TYR A 79 10.79 -5.74 3.02
CA TYR A 79 11.40 -4.42 3.09
C TYR A 79 12.83 -4.46 2.56
N ASP A 80 13.67 -5.34 3.09
CA ASP A 80 15.08 -5.47 2.69
C ASP A 80 15.24 -5.87 1.21
N ALA A 81 14.35 -6.72 0.71
CA ALA A 81 14.40 -7.19 -0.68
C ALA A 81 13.99 -6.13 -1.71
N PHE A 82 13.09 -5.19 -1.34
CA PHE A 82 12.42 -4.34 -2.34
C PHE A 82 12.53 -2.83 -2.11
N LYS A 83 13.16 -2.37 -1.02
CA LYS A 83 13.31 -0.95 -0.70
C LYS A 83 14.10 -0.16 -1.74
N ASP A 84 15.11 -0.78 -2.36
CA ASP A 84 15.96 -0.12 -3.36
C ASP A 84 15.21 0.24 -4.65
N GLY A 85 14.02 -0.31 -4.86
CA GLY A 85 13.12 0.12 -5.92
C GLY A 85 12.49 1.50 -5.72
N VAL A 86 12.52 2.02 -4.48
CA VAL A 86 11.98 3.34 -4.16
C VAL A 86 12.96 4.43 -4.60
N LYS A 87 12.47 5.45 -5.30
CA LYS A 87 13.29 6.59 -5.75
C LYS A 87 13.91 7.34 -4.56
N GLU A 88 15.04 8.00 -4.78
CA GLU A 88 15.63 8.88 -3.76
C GLU A 88 14.63 9.97 -3.32
N GLY A 89 14.51 10.15 -2.01
CA GLY A 89 13.52 11.06 -1.42
C GLY A 89 12.07 10.55 -1.47
N GLY A 90 11.83 9.34 -1.97
CA GLY A 90 10.52 8.70 -1.98
C GLY A 90 10.02 8.40 -0.56
N ILE A 91 8.76 7.99 -0.46
CA ILE A 91 8.09 7.72 0.81
C ILE A 91 8.06 6.22 1.08
N ILE A 92 8.47 5.83 2.28
CA ILE A 92 8.32 4.46 2.77
C ILE A 92 7.53 4.49 4.08
N VAL A 93 6.44 3.74 4.14
CA VAL A 93 5.69 3.49 5.37
C VAL A 93 5.99 2.06 5.84
N VAL A 94 6.31 1.91 7.10
CA VAL A 94 6.63 0.60 7.70
C VAL A 94 5.70 0.28 8.87
N GLU A 95 5.37 -1.00 9.01
CA GLU A 95 4.77 -1.57 10.23
C GLU A 95 5.86 -1.64 11.31
N PRO A 96 5.87 -0.74 12.31
CA PRO A 96 7.02 -0.58 13.21
C PRO A 96 7.28 -1.77 14.12
N ASN A 97 6.28 -2.63 14.33
CA ASN A 97 6.45 -3.84 15.15
C ASN A 97 7.22 -4.95 14.41
N LEU A 98 7.25 -4.91 13.09
CA LEU A 98 7.80 -5.97 12.23
C LEU A 98 8.95 -5.51 11.34
N VAL A 99 9.07 -4.21 11.07
CA VAL A 99 10.07 -3.65 10.15
C VAL A 99 10.89 -2.59 10.87
N LYS A 100 12.21 -2.76 10.82
CA LYS A 100 13.19 -1.86 11.45
C LYS A 100 14.15 -1.32 10.39
N PRO A 101 13.89 -0.13 9.83
CA PRO A 101 14.82 0.54 8.94
C PRO A 101 16.13 0.88 9.65
N ILE A 102 17.24 0.86 8.92
CA ILE A 102 18.55 1.30 9.41
C ILE A 102 18.72 2.81 9.19
N GLU A 103 19.74 3.42 9.83
CA GLU A 103 19.96 4.87 9.74
C GLU A 103 20.31 5.34 8.30
N GLU A 104 20.97 4.51 7.51
CA GLU A 104 21.27 4.77 6.11
C GLU A 104 19.99 4.89 5.26
N ASP A 105 18.99 4.10 5.54
CA ASP A 105 17.70 4.15 4.85
C ASP A 105 17.00 5.51 5.06
N LYS A 106 17.09 6.05 6.28
CA LYS A 106 16.49 7.35 6.63
C LYS A 106 17.17 8.54 5.93
N LYS A 107 18.39 8.37 5.43
CA LYS A 107 19.08 9.37 4.62
C LYS A 107 18.59 9.38 3.17
N ARG A 108 18.13 8.24 2.68
CA ARG A 108 17.66 8.05 1.30
C ARG A 108 16.18 8.33 1.14
N TRP A 109 15.35 7.92 2.12
CA TRP A 109 13.90 7.94 2.02
C TRP A 109 13.24 8.64 3.21
N LYS A 110 12.03 9.15 2.97
CA LYS A 110 11.15 9.65 4.03
C LYS A 110 10.41 8.46 4.64
N ILE A 111 10.85 8.03 5.83
CA ILE A 111 10.32 6.81 6.48
C ILE A 111 9.34 7.20 7.58
N TYR A 112 8.14 6.60 7.54
CA TYR A 112 7.07 6.81 8.51
C TYR A 112 6.68 5.49 9.16
N ASN A 113 6.45 5.52 10.47
CA ASN A 113 6.03 4.38 11.27
C ASN A 113 4.51 4.43 11.47
N ILE A 114 3.78 3.47 10.93
CA ILE A 114 2.33 3.35 11.13
C ILE A 114 1.99 1.90 11.46
N PRO A 115 1.42 1.62 12.66
CA PRO A 115 1.16 0.26 13.11
C PRO A 115 -0.12 -0.32 12.47
N ILE A 116 -0.07 -0.57 11.18
CA ILE A 116 -1.21 -0.96 10.33
C ILE A 116 -1.93 -2.20 10.86
N ILE A 117 -1.16 -3.21 11.30
CA ILE A 117 -1.72 -4.46 11.82
C ILE A 117 -2.41 -4.23 13.17
N SER A 118 -1.80 -3.45 14.06
CA SER A 118 -2.40 -3.10 15.34
C SER A 118 -3.67 -2.28 15.16
N ILE A 119 -3.69 -1.32 14.24
CA ILE A 119 -4.90 -0.53 13.92
C ILE A 119 -6.03 -1.46 13.48
N ALA A 120 -5.77 -2.37 12.55
CA ALA A 120 -6.77 -3.33 12.07
C ALA A 120 -7.27 -4.27 13.18
N LYS A 121 -6.35 -4.80 13.98
CA LYS A 121 -6.65 -5.76 15.04
C LYS A 121 -7.36 -5.12 16.23
N ASP A 122 -6.81 -4.02 16.75
CA ASP A 122 -7.18 -3.47 18.05
C ASP A 122 -8.24 -2.37 17.94
N GLU A 123 -8.20 -1.52 16.90
CA GLU A 123 -9.16 -0.43 16.73
C GLU A 123 -10.33 -0.78 15.82
N VAL A 124 -10.09 -1.50 14.72
CA VAL A 124 -11.18 -2.00 13.86
C VAL A 124 -11.79 -3.27 14.45
N GLY A 125 -10.99 -4.10 15.11
CA GLY A 125 -11.39 -5.40 15.64
C GLY A 125 -11.39 -6.53 14.59
N ASN A 126 -10.76 -6.30 13.45
CA ASN A 126 -10.69 -7.29 12.36
C ASN A 126 -9.36 -7.16 11.61
N VAL A 127 -8.42 -8.06 11.86
CA VAL A 127 -7.09 -8.06 11.26
C VAL A 127 -7.11 -8.17 9.72
N ILE A 128 -8.16 -8.73 9.15
CA ILE A 128 -8.31 -8.84 7.68
C ILE A 128 -8.41 -7.46 7.03
N THR A 129 -8.86 -6.44 7.75
CA THR A 129 -8.96 -5.07 7.23
C THR A 129 -7.62 -4.33 7.11
N GLN A 130 -6.50 -4.94 7.47
CA GLN A 130 -5.17 -4.31 7.38
C GLN A 130 -4.84 -3.79 5.98
N SER A 131 -5.29 -4.46 4.92
CA SER A 131 -5.09 -3.99 3.54
C SER A 131 -5.86 -2.69 3.26
N VAL A 132 -7.01 -2.51 3.88
CA VAL A 132 -7.82 -1.29 3.74
C VAL A 132 -7.26 -0.14 4.60
N VAL A 133 -6.69 -0.44 5.76
CA VAL A 133 -5.87 0.52 6.52
C VAL A 133 -4.70 0.98 5.65
N ALA A 134 -3.98 0.05 5.04
CA ALA A 134 -2.86 0.34 4.13
C ALA A 134 -3.28 1.20 2.92
N LEU A 135 -4.47 0.93 2.37
CA LEU A 135 -5.06 1.73 1.29
C LEU A 135 -5.29 3.19 1.73
N GLY A 136 -5.89 3.41 2.90
CA GLY A 136 -6.10 4.75 3.46
C GLY A 136 -4.79 5.50 3.68
N VAL A 137 -3.76 4.81 4.19
CA VAL A 137 -2.40 5.35 4.37
C VAL A 137 -1.80 5.76 3.03
N ALA A 138 -1.83 4.89 2.02
CA ALA A 138 -1.29 5.17 0.69
C ALA A 138 -1.99 6.37 0.04
N MET A 139 -3.30 6.45 0.16
CA MET A 139 -4.08 7.55 -0.39
C MET A 139 -3.72 8.89 0.25
N GLU A 140 -3.57 8.95 1.56
CA GLU A 140 -3.21 10.19 2.27
C GLU A 140 -1.78 10.65 1.94
N PHE A 141 -0.83 9.74 1.76
CA PHE A 141 0.54 10.11 1.40
C PHE A 141 0.69 10.50 -0.06
N THR A 142 -0.07 9.91 -0.97
CA THR A 142 0.15 10.08 -2.41
C THR A 142 -0.84 11.02 -3.08
N HIS A 143 -2.05 11.14 -2.53
CA HIS A 143 -3.18 11.88 -3.15
C HIS A 143 -3.33 11.58 -4.66
N VAL A 144 -3.05 10.34 -5.04
CA VAL A 144 -2.96 9.90 -6.44
C VAL A 144 -4.32 9.89 -7.15
N MET A 145 -5.40 9.90 -6.36
CA MET A 145 -6.78 9.91 -6.84
C MET A 145 -7.68 10.63 -5.84
N ASP A 146 -8.92 10.87 -6.24
CA ASP A 146 -9.97 11.35 -5.35
C ASP A 146 -10.25 10.35 -4.23
N MET A 147 -10.20 10.81 -2.98
CA MET A 147 -10.34 9.98 -1.78
C MET A 147 -11.70 9.30 -1.70
N GLU A 148 -12.76 10.00 -2.10
CA GLU A 148 -14.13 9.46 -2.04
C GLU A 148 -14.39 8.42 -3.16
N LYS A 149 -13.84 8.62 -4.35
CA LYS A 149 -13.90 7.62 -5.42
C LYS A 149 -13.23 6.31 -5.02
N VAL A 150 -12.06 6.38 -4.39
CA VAL A 150 -11.35 5.19 -3.88
C VAL A 150 -12.13 4.54 -2.74
N ARG A 151 -12.66 5.34 -1.81
CA ARG A 151 -13.52 4.85 -0.73
C ARG A 151 -14.72 4.09 -1.28
N GLN A 152 -15.46 4.67 -2.23
CA GLN A 152 -16.62 4.03 -2.84
C GLN A 152 -16.22 2.72 -3.54
N ARG A 153 -15.14 2.72 -4.31
CA ARG A 153 -14.65 1.50 -4.98
C ARG A 153 -14.26 0.42 -3.98
N MET A 154 -13.65 0.79 -2.87
CA MET A 154 -13.34 -0.13 -1.79
C MET A 154 -14.61 -0.76 -1.19
N LEU A 155 -15.63 0.07 -0.90
CA LEU A 155 -16.91 -0.42 -0.37
C LEU A 155 -17.65 -1.34 -1.35
N ASP A 156 -17.56 -1.08 -2.65
CA ASP A 156 -18.16 -1.91 -3.69
C ASP A 156 -17.43 -3.27 -3.84
N SER A 157 -16.17 -3.34 -3.42
CA SER A 157 -15.34 -4.56 -3.53
C SER A 157 -15.48 -5.52 -2.36
N VAL A 158 -16.16 -5.13 -1.29
CA VAL A 158 -16.32 -5.95 -0.08
C VAL A 158 -17.79 -6.33 0.17
N PRO A 159 -18.06 -7.49 0.79
CA PRO A 159 -19.43 -7.89 1.15
C PRO A 159 -20.09 -6.89 2.12
N ASP A 160 -21.41 -6.71 2.01
CA ASP A 160 -22.17 -5.75 2.82
C ASP A 160 -21.95 -5.90 4.33
N LYS A 161 -21.84 -7.13 4.82
CA LYS A 161 -21.62 -7.44 6.24
C LYS A 161 -20.33 -6.89 6.84
N VAL A 162 -19.34 -6.54 6.00
CA VAL A 162 -18.04 -6.03 6.43
C VAL A 162 -17.76 -4.60 5.96
N LYS A 163 -18.70 -3.94 5.28
CA LYS A 163 -18.53 -2.57 4.79
C LYS A 163 -18.20 -1.60 5.91
N ALA A 164 -18.93 -1.63 7.02
CA ALA A 164 -18.69 -0.74 8.17
C ALA A 164 -17.28 -0.88 8.75
N ALA A 165 -16.78 -2.12 8.88
CA ALA A 165 -15.43 -2.37 9.36
C ALA A 165 -14.36 -1.86 8.37
N ASN A 166 -14.58 -2.07 7.07
CA ASN A 166 -13.66 -1.60 6.04
C ASN A 166 -13.67 -0.08 5.90
N GLU A 167 -14.84 0.57 6.03
CA GLU A 167 -14.94 2.02 6.07
C GLU A 167 -14.13 2.61 7.24
N LYS A 168 -14.33 2.07 8.44
CA LYS A 168 -13.54 2.45 9.62
C LYS A 168 -12.04 2.24 9.42
N ALA A 169 -11.65 1.14 8.80
CA ALA A 169 -10.24 0.84 8.49
C ALA A 169 -9.63 1.88 7.54
N TYR A 170 -10.35 2.27 6.50
CA TYR A 170 -9.92 3.29 5.54
C TYR A 170 -9.73 4.65 6.23
N GLU A 171 -10.72 5.09 7.01
CA GLU A 171 -10.67 6.35 7.75
C GLU A 171 -9.52 6.39 8.78
N LEU A 172 -9.30 5.29 9.51
CA LEU A 172 -8.17 5.18 10.44
C LEU A 172 -6.83 5.24 9.72
N GLY A 173 -6.70 4.57 8.57
CA GLY A 173 -5.49 4.66 7.75
C GLY A 173 -5.16 6.10 7.35
N ILE A 174 -6.15 6.87 6.90
CA ILE A 174 -6.02 8.29 6.58
C ILE A 174 -5.62 9.11 7.82
N LYS A 175 -6.31 8.90 8.93
CA LYS A 175 -6.06 9.61 10.19
C LYS A 175 -4.62 9.42 10.67
N TYR A 176 -4.17 8.18 10.77
CA TYR A 176 -2.80 7.86 11.21
C TYR A 176 -1.72 8.40 10.25
N ALA A 177 -2.00 8.38 8.95
CA ALA A 177 -1.10 8.97 7.96
C ALA A 177 -0.97 10.50 8.10
N LYS A 178 -2.07 11.20 8.36
CA LYS A 178 -2.07 12.65 8.65
C LYS A 178 -1.26 12.95 9.91
N GLU A 179 -1.48 12.21 10.99
CA GLU A 179 -0.76 12.37 12.25
C GLU A 179 0.74 12.11 12.09
N ALA A 180 1.13 11.12 11.29
CA ALA A 180 2.54 10.80 11.03
C ALA A 180 3.25 11.87 10.16
N ARG A 181 2.52 12.55 9.30
CA ARG A 181 3.08 13.65 8.49
C ARG A 181 3.30 14.94 9.29
N GLY A 182 2.57 15.15 10.35
CA GLY A 182 2.59 16.38 11.18
C GLY A 182 1.68 17.45 10.63
#